data_d06eee1af6b260f37ce4f3db959f7830
#
_entry.id   d06eee1af6b260f37ce4f3db959f7830
#
_cell.length_a   1.000
_cell.length_b   1.000
_cell.length_c   1.000
_cell.angle_alpha   90.00
_cell.angle_beta   90.00
_cell.angle_gamma   90.00
#
_symmetry.space_group_name_H-M   'P 1'
#
loop_
_entity.id
_entity.type
_entity.pdbx_description
1 polymer ?
#
loop_
_entity_poly.entity_id
_entity_poly.type
_entity_poly.pdbx_seq_one_letter_code
_entity_poly.pdbx_strand_id
1 'polypeptide(L)'
;MRSLLLAGGKSGRMGRDKALIEIDGKAMITRVVEALVKAGREPIRIAVATPEKIVDYAAAINYDYNIEWILDSVQHAGPVDAIIENLNDPFCLEQETIQLATVDVPWITPDVFFWFMTNKLRISFAHIGFAKPAETSFCVN
;
A
#
# COMPACT_ATOMS: atom_id res chain seq x y z
N MET A 1 2.40 -12.90 4.33
CA MET A 1 1.30 -11.91 4.14
C MET A 1 1.78 -10.87 3.17
N ARG A 2 1.04 -10.63 2.10
CA ARG A 2 1.32 -9.60 1.11
C ARG A 2 0.88 -8.21 1.59
N SER A 3 1.40 -7.17 0.95
CA SER A 3 1.01 -5.79 1.26
C SER A 3 0.47 -5.06 0.04
N LEU A 4 -0.48 -4.17 0.26
CA LEU A 4 -0.94 -3.17 -0.68
C LEU A 4 -0.59 -1.78 -0.15
N LEU A 5 0.31 -1.08 -0.83
CA LEU A 5 0.70 0.28 -0.52
C LEU A 5 0.03 1.25 -1.50
N LEU A 6 -0.79 2.15 -0.98
CA LEU A 6 -1.41 3.20 -1.76
C LEU A 6 -0.47 4.40 -1.85
N ALA A 7 0.10 4.62 -3.02
CA ALA A 7 0.97 5.75 -3.32
C ALA A 7 0.32 6.77 -4.29
N GLY A 8 -0.93 6.50 -4.69
CA GLY A 8 -1.75 7.40 -5.48
C GLY A 8 -2.39 8.49 -4.61
N GLY A 9 -2.58 9.68 -5.18
CA GLY A 9 -3.30 10.78 -4.55
C GLY A 9 -3.07 12.10 -5.26
N LYS A 10 -4.04 13.01 -5.17
CA LYS A 10 -3.87 14.38 -5.67
C LYS A 10 -2.90 15.14 -4.76
N SER A 11 -1.61 15.13 -5.09
CA SER A 11 -0.61 16.02 -4.44
C SER A 11 -0.75 17.49 -4.86
N GLY A 12 -1.81 17.82 -5.59
CA GLY A 12 -1.98 19.11 -6.24
C GLY A 12 -2.05 20.34 -5.31
N ARG A 13 -2.33 20.15 -4.02
CA ARG A 13 -2.39 21.27 -3.05
C ARG A 13 -1.02 21.73 -2.57
N MET A 14 0.02 20.90 -2.67
CA MET A 14 1.37 21.20 -2.14
C MET A 14 2.42 21.43 -3.22
N GLY A 15 2.08 21.29 -4.51
CA GLY A 15 3.02 21.44 -5.63
C GLY A 15 4.16 20.43 -5.65
N ARG A 16 4.18 19.46 -4.72
CA ARG A 16 5.20 18.39 -4.61
C ARG A 16 4.54 17.06 -4.38
N ASP A 17 5.17 16.01 -4.88
CA ASP A 17 4.75 14.64 -4.61
C ASP A 17 5.09 14.25 -3.17
N LYS A 18 4.06 14.01 -2.38
CA LYS A 18 4.23 13.65 -0.95
C LYS A 18 5.10 12.40 -0.78
N ALA A 19 4.94 11.40 -1.63
CA ALA A 19 5.70 10.16 -1.54
C ALA A 19 7.21 10.37 -1.65
N LEU A 20 7.65 11.42 -2.35
CA LEU A 20 9.05 11.77 -2.56
C LEU A 20 9.58 12.84 -1.60
N ILE A 21 8.75 13.37 -0.71
CA ILE A 21 9.24 14.27 0.35
C ILE A 21 10.20 13.50 1.23
N GLU A 22 11.40 14.05 1.41
CA GLU A 22 12.41 13.45 2.28
C GLU A 22 12.23 13.89 3.73
N ILE A 23 12.31 12.91 4.62
CA ILE A 23 12.36 13.10 6.07
C ILE A 23 13.62 12.39 6.56
N ASP A 24 14.53 13.14 7.17
CA ASP A 24 15.86 12.65 7.59
C ASP A 24 16.62 11.94 6.44
N GLY A 25 16.60 12.54 5.26
CA GLY A 25 17.33 12.04 4.08
C GLY A 25 16.70 10.83 3.38
N LYS A 26 15.48 10.44 3.73
CA LYS A 26 14.74 9.35 3.06
C LYS A 26 13.35 9.80 2.61
N ALA A 27 12.97 9.47 1.38
CA ALA A 27 11.62 9.70 0.88
C ALA A 27 10.57 8.97 1.74
N MET A 28 9.39 9.58 1.87
CA MET A 28 8.30 8.99 2.65
C MET A 28 7.94 7.59 2.19
N ILE A 29 7.86 7.37 0.87
CA ILE A 29 7.59 6.05 0.31
C ILE A 29 8.68 5.02 0.69
N THR A 30 9.93 5.42 0.68
CA THR A 30 11.07 4.55 1.04
C THR A 30 10.96 4.09 2.49
N ARG A 31 10.58 4.98 3.40
CA ARG A 31 10.39 4.65 4.82
C ARG A 31 9.30 3.61 5.04
N VAL A 32 8.15 3.80 4.39
CA VAL A 32 7.03 2.86 4.53
C VAL A 32 7.37 1.50 3.93
N VAL A 33 7.98 1.48 2.73
CA VAL A 33 8.41 0.23 2.09
C VAL A 33 9.43 -0.52 2.94
N GLU A 34 10.45 0.16 3.46
CA GLU A 34 11.44 -0.48 4.35
C GLU A 34 10.80 -1.06 5.62
N ALA A 35 9.81 -0.37 6.19
CA ALA A 35 9.09 -0.87 7.36
C ALA A 35 8.28 -2.14 7.03
N LEU A 36 7.62 -2.18 5.87
CA LEU A 36 6.91 -3.36 5.38
C LEU A 36 7.85 -4.53 5.14
N VAL A 37 8.98 -4.30 4.48
CA VAL A 37 10.02 -5.33 4.23
C VAL A 37 10.53 -5.90 5.55
N LYS A 38 10.93 -5.05 6.49
CA LYS A 38 11.41 -5.46 7.82
C LYS A 38 10.36 -6.23 8.63
N ALA A 39 9.08 -5.96 8.38
CA ALA A 39 7.98 -6.69 8.99
C ALA A 39 7.64 -8.01 8.27
N GLY A 40 8.36 -8.36 7.19
CA GLY A 40 8.10 -9.57 6.40
C GLY A 40 6.78 -9.50 5.61
N ARG A 41 6.45 -8.33 5.07
CA ARG A 41 5.20 -8.06 4.35
C ARG A 41 5.37 -8.03 2.83
N GLU A 42 6.37 -8.73 2.30
CA GLU A 42 6.57 -8.91 0.87
C GLU A 42 5.76 -10.11 0.33
N PRO A 43 5.40 -10.12 -0.96
CA PRO A 43 5.54 -9.04 -1.93
C PRO A 43 4.69 -7.81 -1.60
N ILE A 44 5.19 -6.63 -2.02
CA ILE A 44 4.51 -5.35 -1.82
C ILE A 44 3.98 -4.88 -3.17
N ARG A 45 2.66 -4.77 -3.31
CA ARG A 45 2.05 -4.12 -4.45
C ARG A 45 1.91 -2.63 -4.17
N ILE A 46 2.43 -1.79 -5.06
CA ILE A 46 2.35 -0.34 -4.97
C ILE A 46 1.41 0.18 -6.06
N ALA A 47 0.27 0.73 -5.65
CA ALA A 47 -0.70 1.34 -6.54
C ALA A 47 -0.35 2.82 -6.77
N VAL A 48 -0.21 3.21 -8.04
CA VAL A 48 0.18 4.56 -8.47
C VAL A 48 -0.76 5.10 -9.54
N ALA A 49 -0.86 6.43 -9.61
CA ALA A 49 -1.79 7.09 -10.52
C ALA A 49 -1.29 7.16 -11.97
N THR A 50 0.03 7.20 -12.21
CA THR A 50 0.61 7.35 -13.54
C THR A 50 1.92 6.56 -13.71
N PRO A 51 2.30 6.20 -14.97
CA PRO A 51 3.55 5.48 -15.23
C PRO A 51 4.80 6.24 -14.80
N GLU A 52 4.81 7.58 -14.91
CA GLU A 52 5.94 8.42 -14.53
C GLU A 52 6.25 8.26 -13.04
N LYS A 53 5.21 8.10 -12.22
CA LYS A 53 5.35 7.85 -10.77
C LYS A 53 6.11 6.56 -10.47
N ILE A 54 5.95 5.53 -11.29
CA ILE A 54 6.69 4.28 -11.14
C ILE A 54 8.19 4.54 -11.22
N VAL A 55 8.62 5.31 -12.23
CA VAL A 55 10.04 5.63 -12.43
C VAL A 55 10.59 6.40 -11.25
N ASP A 56 9.89 7.44 -10.82
CA ASP A 56 10.33 8.30 -9.71
C ASP A 56 10.41 7.53 -8.38
N TYR A 57 9.41 6.70 -8.10
CA TYR A 57 9.36 5.94 -6.84
C TYR A 57 10.34 4.77 -6.85
N ALA A 58 10.50 4.09 -7.98
CA ALA A 58 11.48 3.02 -8.12
C ALA A 58 12.91 3.52 -7.92
N ALA A 59 13.21 4.75 -8.36
CA ALA A 59 14.52 5.36 -8.12
C ALA A 59 14.80 5.65 -6.63
N ALA A 60 13.75 5.84 -5.83
CA ALA A 60 13.86 6.11 -4.39
C ALA A 60 13.90 4.84 -3.52
N ILE A 61 13.53 3.69 -4.06
CA ILE A 61 13.39 2.42 -3.32
C ILE A 61 14.50 1.45 -3.74
N ASN A 62 14.98 0.63 -2.80
CA ASN A 62 15.96 -0.41 -3.11
C ASN A 62 15.35 -1.45 -4.07
N TYR A 63 16.05 -1.72 -5.18
CA TYR A 63 15.62 -2.67 -6.21
C TYR A 63 15.59 -4.14 -5.77
N ASP A 64 16.24 -4.48 -4.66
CA ASP A 64 16.26 -5.85 -4.14
C ASP A 64 14.95 -6.28 -3.48
N TYR A 65 14.04 -5.34 -3.22
CA TYR A 65 12.75 -5.64 -2.61
C TYR A 65 11.77 -6.22 -3.63
N ASN A 66 10.95 -7.15 -3.17
CA ASN A 66 9.93 -7.78 -4.02
C ASN A 66 8.70 -6.85 -4.15
N ILE A 67 8.76 -5.99 -5.16
CA ILE A 67 7.75 -4.95 -5.43
C ILE A 67 7.05 -5.22 -6.75
N GLU A 68 5.72 -5.15 -6.73
CA GLU A 68 4.86 -5.15 -7.90
C GLU A 68 4.23 -3.78 -8.07
N TRP A 69 4.36 -3.18 -9.25
CA TRP A 69 3.78 -1.89 -9.57
C TRP A 69 2.45 -2.08 -10.29
N ILE A 70 1.41 -1.36 -9.86
CA ILE A 70 0.12 -1.34 -10.54
C ILE A 70 -0.34 0.10 -10.77
N LEU A 71 -0.95 0.33 -11.93
CA LEU A 71 -1.59 1.62 -12.24
C LEU A 71 -3.05 1.57 -11.79
N ASP A 72 -3.50 2.64 -11.15
CA ASP A 72 -4.92 2.83 -10.88
C ASP A 72 -5.67 2.93 -12.22
N SER A 73 -6.75 2.18 -12.41
CA SER A 73 -7.52 2.17 -13.67
C SER A 73 -8.20 3.51 -13.92
N VAL A 74 -8.60 4.20 -12.85
CA VAL A 74 -9.21 5.54 -12.92
C VAL A 74 -8.33 6.51 -12.14
N GLN A 75 -7.65 7.39 -12.89
CA GLN A 75 -6.83 8.43 -12.27
C GLN A 75 -7.67 9.30 -11.33
N HIS A 76 -7.20 9.43 -10.09
CA HIS A 76 -7.80 10.30 -9.07
C HIS A 76 -9.20 9.89 -8.56
N ALA A 77 -9.64 8.65 -8.78
CA ALA A 77 -10.89 8.15 -8.21
C ALA A 77 -10.89 8.13 -6.67
N GLY A 78 -9.71 8.04 -6.07
CA GLY A 78 -9.53 8.08 -4.61
C GLY A 78 -9.02 6.76 -4.03
N PRO A 79 -8.66 6.76 -2.73
CA PRO A 79 -8.05 5.58 -2.11
C PRO A 79 -9.02 4.40 -2.01
N VAL A 80 -10.30 4.65 -1.86
CA VAL A 80 -11.32 3.59 -1.74
C VAL A 80 -11.45 2.81 -3.05
N ASP A 81 -11.48 3.52 -4.19
CA ASP A 81 -11.58 2.87 -5.51
C ASP A 81 -10.33 2.05 -5.82
N ALA A 82 -9.14 2.57 -5.50
CA ALA A 82 -7.89 1.82 -5.64
C ALA A 82 -7.87 0.55 -4.77
N ILE A 83 -8.40 0.62 -3.55
CA ILE A 83 -8.54 -0.54 -2.68
C ILE A 83 -9.49 -1.57 -3.32
N ILE A 84 -10.68 -1.14 -3.73
CA ILE A 84 -11.70 -2.04 -4.32
C ILE A 84 -11.16 -2.73 -5.56
N GLU A 85 -10.50 -1.99 -6.44
CA GLU A 85 -9.89 -2.53 -7.66
C GLU A 85 -8.86 -3.62 -7.33
N ASN A 86 -7.93 -3.33 -6.44
CA ASN A 86 -6.90 -4.29 -6.05
C ASN A 86 -7.44 -5.50 -5.29
N LEU A 87 -8.53 -5.34 -4.54
CA LEU A 87 -9.19 -6.43 -3.84
C LEU A 87 -9.78 -7.50 -4.75
N ASN A 88 -10.20 -7.09 -5.94
CA ASN A 88 -10.74 -7.99 -6.95
C ASN A 88 -9.65 -8.66 -7.80
N ASP A 89 -8.40 -8.31 -7.58
CA ASP A 89 -7.25 -8.89 -8.27
C ASP A 89 -6.73 -10.14 -7.55
N PRO A 90 -6.28 -11.19 -8.28
CA PRO A 90 -5.71 -12.40 -7.70
C PRO A 90 -4.63 -12.16 -6.64
N PHE A 91 -3.85 -11.08 -6.78
CA PHE A 91 -2.84 -10.70 -5.79
C PHE A 91 -3.40 -10.61 -4.36
N CYS A 92 -4.60 -10.06 -4.22
CA CYS A 92 -5.28 -9.94 -2.94
C CYS A 92 -6.20 -11.12 -2.64
N LEU A 93 -6.94 -11.59 -3.66
CA LEU A 93 -7.96 -12.66 -3.49
C LEU A 93 -7.38 -13.99 -3.00
N GLU A 94 -6.15 -14.30 -3.37
CA GLU A 94 -5.45 -15.52 -2.94
C GLU A 94 -4.97 -15.48 -1.48
N GLN A 95 -5.12 -14.35 -0.81
CA GLN A 95 -4.64 -14.15 0.54
C GLN A 95 -5.79 -14.07 1.55
N GLU A 96 -5.67 -14.75 2.67
CA GLU A 96 -6.59 -14.58 3.80
C GLU A 96 -6.51 -13.18 4.41
N THR A 97 -5.33 -12.57 4.36
CA THR A 97 -5.07 -11.27 4.97
C THR A 97 -4.07 -10.48 4.14
N ILE A 98 -4.37 -9.22 3.89
CA ILE A 98 -3.50 -8.25 3.22
C ILE A 98 -3.17 -7.12 4.20
N GLN A 99 -1.90 -6.72 4.24
CA GLN A 99 -1.51 -5.50 4.93
C GLN A 99 -1.78 -4.30 4.03
N LEU A 100 -2.67 -3.41 4.45
CA LEU A 100 -2.88 -2.13 3.79
C LEU A 100 -1.98 -1.07 4.42
N ALA A 101 -1.31 -0.27 3.59
CA ALA A 101 -0.48 0.83 4.00
C ALA A 101 -0.65 2.04 3.06
N THR A 102 -0.33 3.23 3.57
CA THR A 102 -0.30 4.47 2.80
C THR A 102 1.04 5.19 2.99
N VAL A 103 1.40 6.09 2.06
CA VAL A 103 2.63 6.86 2.17
C VAL A 103 2.56 7.99 3.22
N ASP A 104 1.38 8.28 3.74
CA ASP A 104 1.15 9.41 4.67
C ASP A 104 1.64 9.14 6.11
N VAL A 105 2.19 7.98 6.38
CA VAL A 105 2.67 7.56 7.71
C VAL A 105 4.18 7.27 7.73
N PRO A 106 5.04 8.24 7.42
CA PRO A 106 6.47 8.02 7.23
C PRO A 106 7.23 7.61 8.50
N TRP A 107 6.62 7.76 9.66
CA TRP A 107 7.18 7.36 10.96
C TRP A 107 6.77 5.95 11.39
N ILE A 108 6.06 5.23 10.53
CA ILE A 108 5.64 3.86 10.82
C ILE A 108 6.87 2.98 11.03
N THR A 109 6.81 2.13 12.03
CA THR A 109 7.85 1.16 12.35
C THR A 109 7.37 -0.26 12.06
N PRO A 110 8.26 -1.25 11.86
CA PRO A 110 7.87 -2.64 11.66
C PRO A 110 6.99 -3.18 12.79
N ASP A 111 7.20 -2.71 14.03
CA ASP A 111 6.44 -3.15 15.21
C ASP A 111 4.95 -2.83 15.10
N VAL A 112 4.58 -1.74 14.44
CA VAL A 112 3.18 -1.38 14.20
C VAL A 112 2.50 -2.45 13.35
N PHE A 113 3.16 -2.96 12.31
CA PHE A 113 2.62 -4.01 11.46
C PHE A 113 2.48 -5.35 12.20
N PHE A 114 3.40 -5.65 13.14
CA PHE A 114 3.26 -6.81 14.03
C PHE A 114 2.10 -6.63 14.99
N TRP A 115 1.95 -5.42 15.56
CA TRP A 115 0.86 -5.11 16.49
C TRP A 115 -0.52 -5.32 15.86
N PHE A 116 -0.74 -4.88 14.62
CA PHE A 116 -1.99 -5.11 13.90
C PHE A 116 -2.32 -6.60 13.74
N MET A 117 -1.32 -7.42 13.48
CA MET A 117 -1.51 -8.87 13.39
C MET A 117 -1.95 -9.48 14.73
N THR A 118 -1.30 -9.07 15.81
CA THR A 118 -1.54 -9.62 17.15
C THR A 118 -2.90 -9.21 17.69
N ASN A 119 -3.32 -7.98 17.43
CA ASN A 119 -4.57 -7.41 17.97
C ASN A 119 -5.77 -7.62 17.06
N LYS A 120 -5.61 -8.34 15.95
CA LYS A 120 -6.70 -8.71 15.03
C LYS A 120 -7.59 -7.53 14.61
N LEU A 121 -7.00 -6.36 14.36
CA LEU A 121 -7.71 -5.26 13.74
C LEU A 121 -8.00 -5.65 12.28
N ARG A 122 -9.11 -6.36 12.08
CA ARG A 122 -9.53 -6.90 10.80
C ARG A 122 -10.74 -6.14 10.31
N ILE A 123 -10.64 -5.59 9.10
CA ILE A 123 -11.83 -5.12 8.38
C ILE A 123 -12.34 -6.29 7.56
N SER A 124 -13.50 -6.81 7.94
CA SER A 124 -14.16 -7.87 7.18
C SER A 124 -14.99 -7.24 6.05
N PHE A 125 -14.75 -7.68 4.82
CA PHE A 125 -15.47 -7.21 3.63
C PHE A 125 -16.92 -7.69 3.55
N ALA A 126 -17.38 -8.56 4.45
CA ALA A 126 -18.77 -9.00 4.50
C ALA A 126 -19.79 -7.83 4.56
N HIS A 127 -19.35 -6.64 4.94
CA HIS A 127 -20.19 -5.45 5.07
C HIS A 127 -20.19 -4.53 3.82
N ILE A 128 -19.38 -4.81 2.80
CA ILE A 128 -19.26 -3.93 1.62
C ILE A 128 -20.11 -4.42 0.42
N GLY A 129 -20.87 -5.48 0.59
CA GLY A 129 -21.87 -5.91 -0.41
C GLY A 129 -21.31 -6.57 -1.66
N PHE A 130 -20.07 -7.04 -1.65
CA PHE A 130 -19.51 -7.82 -2.74
C PHE A 130 -19.85 -9.30 -2.61
N ALA A 131 -20.23 -9.92 -3.73
CA ALA A 131 -20.45 -11.36 -3.82
C ALA A 131 -19.15 -12.10 -3.47
N LYS A 132 -19.25 -12.99 -2.48
CA LYS A 132 -18.13 -13.73 -1.89
C LYS A 132 -17.21 -14.40 -2.90
N PRO A 133 -15.91 -14.19 -2.77
CA PRO A 133 -14.98 -15.28 -2.54
C PRO A 133 -14.40 -15.20 -1.14
N ALA A 134 -13.82 -16.29 -0.65
CA ALA A 134 -13.35 -16.53 0.71
C ALA A 134 -12.98 -15.29 1.54
N GLU A 135 -13.34 -15.29 2.81
CA GLU A 135 -13.17 -14.18 3.77
C GLU A 135 -11.75 -13.60 3.76
N THR A 136 -11.53 -12.58 2.92
CA THR A 136 -10.28 -11.83 2.93
C THR A 136 -10.38 -10.72 3.95
N SER A 137 -9.46 -10.65 4.87
CA SER A 137 -9.40 -9.61 5.90
C SER A 137 -8.18 -8.70 5.70
N PHE A 138 -8.32 -7.43 6.04
CA PHE A 138 -7.23 -6.46 5.97
C PHE A 138 -6.75 -6.05 7.35
N CYS A 139 -5.42 -5.87 7.45
CA CYS A 139 -4.82 -5.10 8.51
C CYS A 139 -4.59 -3.68 8.00
N VAL A 140 -5.19 -2.69 8.64
CA VAL A 140 -5.09 -1.27 8.26
C VAL A 140 -4.20 -0.56 9.27
N ASN A 141 -3.30 0.25 8.78
CA ASN A 141 -2.50 1.16 9.60
C ASN A 141 -3.12 2.57 9.65
#